data_d2368f821feeb77ba87850e9d9380567
#
_entry.id   d2368f821feeb77ba87850e9d9380567
#
_cell.length_a   1.000
_cell.length_b   1.000
_cell.length_c   1.000
_cell.angle_alpha   90.00
_cell.angle_beta   90.00
_cell.angle_gamma   90.00
#
_symmetry.space_group_name_H-M   'P 1'
#
loop_
_entity.id
_entity.type
_entity.pdbx_description
1 polymer ?
#
loop_
_entity_poly.entity_id
_entity_poly.type
_entity_poly.pdbx_seq_one_letter_code
_entity_poly.pdbx_strand_id
1 'polypeptide(L)'
;MTKTVVIVGGGSAGWLTAGIIAARHNPLDESGQGTKVILLESPDVANLGVGEGTWPTMRDTLRQIGISEVDFLRACDVSFKQGSQFINWQTGQGESYYHPFVPPAGYGAVNLAAHWLKTGGDLNFADAVCPQGKICDLRLAPKTPQTPEYAFGLNYGYHLNAGKFVELLKSHCIDKLGVDYQIGHVDQILSADNGDISGLSLSNGEQIDGDLFVDCTGFTALLIGKHYQVPFVSQRGCLFNDTALAVQVNHAEKDTPIASCTKSTAQSSGWVWDIALPTRRGIGHVFSSQHVSLEKAEDELLRYLEADPALSKDHPSPRKITFQPGHRESFWHKNCVAVGVSAGFVEPLEASALVLIEKSAEFISNNLPQDRPAMKVVAKRFNDIIGKYWVDIIDFLKLHYVLSERTDSAYWRDHKDPQTMPDSLKDSLELWRSQVPWVSDSNNRAELFSAASVQYVLYGMGYVTDINGSRYRGWNKDAELADRLMRDNLGKTEMFMASQPTNRDLLNLVRGGV
;
A
#
# COMPACT_ATOMS: atom_id res chain seq x y z
N MET A 1 23.47 -1.95 -23.83
CA MET A 1 23.39 -1.63 -22.41
C MET A 1 22.43 -0.45 -22.29
N THR A 2 21.45 -0.53 -21.42
CA THR A 2 20.56 0.61 -21.15
C THR A 2 21.38 1.74 -20.55
N LYS A 3 21.56 2.82 -21.29
CA LYS A 3 22.36 3.99 -20.88
C LYS A 3 21.50 5.14 -20.38
N THR A 4 20.26 5.21 -20.87
CA THR A 4 19.33 6.27 -20.53
C THR A 4 17.95 5.70 -20.18
N VAL A 5 17.49 5.96 -18.97
CA VAL A 5 16.12 5.68 -18.51
C VAL A 5 15.38 7.00 -18.43
N VAL A 6 14.28 7.10 -19.16
CA VAL A 6 13.40 8.28 -19.15
C VAL A 6 12.13 7.97 -18.38
N ILE A 7 11.91 8.67 -17.27
CA ILE A 7 10.73 8.54 -16.43
C ILE A 7 9.79 9.71 -16.75
N VAL A 8 8.56 9.41 -17.15
CA VAL A 8 7.57 10.41 -17.52
C VAL A 8 6.49 10.52 -16.45
N GLY A 9 6.46 11.64 -15.75
CA GLY A 9 5.54 11.95 -14.65
C GLY A 9 6.24 12.24 -13.33
N GLY A 10 6.00 13.41 -12.76
CA GLY A 10 6.65 13.96 -11.55
C GLY A 10 5.87 13.70 -10.24
N GLY A 11 4.98 12.70 -10.20
CA GLY A 11 4.29 12.29 -8.97
C GLY A 11 5.12 11.33 -8.10
N SER A 12 4.52 10.82 -7.01
CA SER A 12 5.17 9.86 -6.09
C SER A 12 5.78 8.66 -6.84
N ALA A 13 5.08 8.12 -7.84
CA ALA A 13 5.57 7.00 -8.63
C ALA A 13 6.85 7.34 -9.42
N GLY A 14 6.87 8.49 -10.07
CA GLY A 14 8.03 8.91 -10.87
C GLY A 14 9.24 9.17 -10.01
N TRP A 15 9.11 9.99 -8.97
CA TRP A 15 10.25 10.34 -8.12
C TRP A 15 10.78 9.17 -7.29
N LEU A 16 9.90 8.30 -6.78
CA LEU A 16 10.32 7.10 -6.06
C LEU A 16 11.06 6.13 -7.00
N THR A 17 10.56 5.96 -8.23
CA THR A 17 11.22 5.14 -9.25
C THR A 17 12.57 5.74 -9.65
N ALA A 18 12.65 7.06 -9.84
CA ALA A 18 13.89 7.76 -10.14
C ALA A 18 14.93 7.58 -9.03
N GLY A 19 14.52 7.76 -7.77
CA GLY A 19 15.37 7.59 -6.61
C GLY A 19 15.95 6.17 -6.50
N ILE A 20 15.11 5.13 -6.66
CA ILE A 20 15.52 3.73 -6.56
C ILE A 20 16.50 3.35 -7.70
N ILE A 21 16.24 3.81 -8.91
CA ILE A 21 17.13 3.52 -10.05
C ILE A 21 18.43 4.31 -9.92
N ALA A 22 18.36 5.62 -9.66
CA ALA A 22 19.52 6.50 -9.61
C ALA A 22 20.48 6.14 -8.45
N ALA A 23 19.97 5.85 -7.26
CA ALA A 23 20.79 5.46 -6.11
C ALA A 23 21.68 4.25 -6.37
N ARG A 24 21.31 3.40 -7.33
CA ARG A 24 22.08 2.19 -7.66
C ARG A 24 22.94 2.34 -8.91
N HIS A 25 22.51 3.14 -9.89
CA HIS A 25 23.10 3.19 -11.22
C HIS A 25 23.71 4.54 -11.59
N ASN A 26 23.48 5.55 -10.80
CA ASN A 26 24.06 6.87 -10.91
C ASN A 26 24.94 7.15 -9.64
N PRO A 27 26.05 7.88 -9.68
CA PRO A 27 26.44 8.75 -10.77
C PRO A 27 27.18 7.99 -11.87
N LEU A 28 27.19 8.60 -13.05
CA LEU A 28 28.22 8.32 -14.03
C LEU A 28 29.54 8.53 -13.31
N ASP A 29 30.31 7.45 -13.12
CA ASP A 29 31.66 7.59 -12.63
C ASP A 29 32.50 8.41 -13.66
N GLU A 30 33.72 8.82 -13.31
CA GLU A 30 34.59 9.56 -14.22
C GLU A 30 34.88 8.81 -15.53
N SER A 31 34.59 7.49 -15.59
CA SER A 31 34.69 6.66 -16.79
C SER A 31 33.47 6.76 -17.73
N GLY A 32 32.42 7.43 -17.33
CA GLY A 32 31.17 7.54 -18.09
C GLY A 32 30.35 6.23 -18.14
N GLN A 33 30.65 5.28 -17.26
CA GLN A 33 29.96 4.01 -17.16
C GLN A 33 28.85 4.12 -16.11
N GLY A 34 27.65 4.36 -16.56
CA GLY A 34 26.47 4.43 -15.68
C GLY A 34 25.19 4.52 -16.49
N THR A 35 24.06 4.55 -15.81
CA THR A 35 22.77 4.76 -16.43
C THR A 35 22.27 6.16 -16.09
N LYS A 36 22.14 7.02 -17.11
CA LYS A 36 21.52 8.33 -16.96
C LYS A 36 20.04 8.16 -16.66
N VAL A 37 19.55 8.82 -15.61
CA VAL A 37 18.14 8.86 -15.25
C VAL A 37 17.60 10.26 -15.53
N ILE A 38 16.63 10.35 -16.43
CA ILE A 38 15.93 11.60 -16.76
C ILE A 38 14.50 11.50 -16.21
N LEU A 39 14.03 12.51 -15.50
CA LEU A 39 12.63 12.62 -15.11
C LEU A 39 12.00 13.83 -15.80
N LEU A 40 10.98 13.57 -16.60
CA LEU A 40 10.18 14.59 -17.27
C LEU A 40 8.85 14.81 -16.52
N GLU A 41 8.61 16.04 -16.08
CA GLU A 41 7.40 16.45 -15.38
C GLU A 41 6.62 17.47 -16.22
N SER A 42 5.29 17.28 -16.31
CA SER A 42 4.39 18.28 -16.89
C SER A 42 4.11 19.40 -15.88
N PRO A 43 4.24 20.68 -16.25
CA PRO A 43 4.02 21.80 -15.33
C PRO A 43 2.56 21.95 -14.86
N ASP A 44 1.59 21.39 -15.60
CA ASP A 44 0.16 21.64 -15.36
C ASP A 44 -0.56 20.51 -14.60
N VAL A 45 0.15 19.42 -14.24
CA VAL A 45 -0.46 18.29 -13.54
C VAL A 45 -0.26 18.42 -12.04
N ALA A 46 -1.33 18.79 -11.33
CA ALA A 46 -1.32 18.88 -9.88
C ALA A 46 -1.25 17.49 -9.23
N ASN A 47 -0.43 17.36 -8.20
CA ASN A 47 -0.41 16.17 -7.35
C ASN A 47 -1.75 15.98 -6.63
N LEU A 48 -2.21 14.73 -6.51
CA LEU A 48 -3.52 14.41 -5.90
C LEU A 48 -3.57 14.73 -4.39
N GLY A 49 -2.43 14.83 -3.71
CA GLY A 49 -2.28 15.45 -2.39
C GLY A 49 -3.11 14.87 -1.24
N VAL A 50 -3.54 13.61 -1.30
CA VAL A 50 -4.17 12.90 -0.18
C VAL A 50 -3.10 12.36 0.77
N GLY A 51 -3.46 12.04 2.03
CA GLY A 51 -2.57 11.30 2.92
C GLY A 51 -2.40 9.87 2.41
N GLU A 52 -1.19 9.35 2.45
CA GLU A 52 -0.89 7.99 2.02
C GLU A 52 -0.35 7.14 3.18
N GLY A 53 -0.66 5.83 3.15
CA GLY A 53 -0.05 4.85 4.02
C GLY A 53 0.98 4.01 3.28
N THR A 54 2.09 3.70 3.95
CA THR A 54 3.11 2.80 3.40
C THR A 54 3.10 1.45 4.09
N TRP A 55 3.78 0.49 3.49
CA TRP A 55 4.17 -0.74 4.14
C TRP A 55 5.55 -0.61 4.80
N PRO A 56 5.95 -1.58 5.63
CA PRO A 56 7.28 -1.57 6.27
C PRO A 56 8.46 -1.55 5.30
N THR A 57 8.28 -1.98 4.05
CA THR A 57 9.27 -1.95 2.98
C THR A 57 9.80 -0.53 2.70
N MET A 58 8.99 0.49 2.89
CA MET A 58 9.39 1.88 2.68
C MET A 58 10.61 2.28 3.52
N ARG A 59 10.80 1.71 4.70
CA ARG A 59 12.01 1.96 5.51
C ARG A 59 13.30 1.54 4.79
N ASP A 60 13.26 0.36 4.15
CA ASP A 60 14.41 -0.15 3.40
C ASP A 60 14.63 0.65 2.12
N THR A 61 13.55 1.04 1.45
CA THR A 61 13.59 1.92 0.28
C THR A 61 14.22 3.27 0.60
N LEU A 62 13.76 3.97 1.66
CA LEU A 62 14.32 5.26 2.08
C LEU A 62 15.80 5.14 2.46
N ARG A 63 16.17 4.09 3.20
CA ARG A 63 17.57 3.81 3.55
C ARG A 63 18.42 3.56 2.31
N GLN A 64 17.91 2.80 1.34
CA GLN A 64 18.61 2.48 0.10
C GLN A 64 18.87 3.70 -0.77
N ILE A 65 17.91 4.63 -0.84
CA ILE A 65 18.08 5.87 -1.59
C ILE A 65 18.84 6.96 -0.80
N GLY A 66 19.20 6.70 0.47
CA GLY A 66 20.04 7.57 1.28
C GLY A 66 19.29 8.72 1.97
N ILE A 67 18.00 8.59 2.22
CA ILE A 67 17.22 9.56 3.01
C ILE A 67 17.27 9.17 4.49
N SER A 68 17.58 10.13 5.38
CA SER A 68 17.50 9.95 6.84
C SER A 68 16.04 9.83 7.27
N GLU A 69 15.75 8.91 8.21
CA GLU A 69 14.39 8.77 8.75
C GLU A 69 13.93 10.04 9.47
N VAL A 70 14.85 10.69 10.21
CA VAL A 70 14.55 11.94 10.92
C VAL A 70 14.18 13.05 9.94
N ASP A 71 14.93 13.20 8.85
CA ASP A 71 14.63 14.20 7.83
C ASP A 71 13.29 13.92 7.14
N PHE A 72 13.02 12.66 6.84
CA PHE A 72 11.73 12.24 6.27
C PHE A 72 10.56 12.52 7.22
N LEU A 73 10.69 12.17 8.52
CA LEU A 73 9.66 12.43 9.52
C LEU A 73 9.35 13.93 9.66
N ARG A 74 10.38 14.78 9.57
CA ARG A 74 10.25 16.25 9.66
C ARG A 74 9.65 16.85 8.38
N ALA A 75 10.20 16.48 7.23
CA ALA A 75 9.84 17.10 5.95
C ALA A 75 8.44 16.71 5.46
N CYS A 76 8.03 15.44 5.65
CA CYS A 76 6.82 14.90 5.02
C CYS A 76 5.61 14.80 5.95
N ASP A 77 5.63 15.47 7.10
CA ASP A 77 4.54 15.44 8.10
C ASP A 77 4.12 14.00 8.44
N VAL A 78 5.11 13.15 8.74
CA VAL A 78 4.95 11.70 8.86
C VAL A 78 4.47 11.29 10.24
N SER A 79 3.67 10.24 10.31
CA SER A 79 3.39 9.49 11.54
C SER A 79 3.65 7.99 11.35
N PHE A 80 3.86 7.27 12.47
CA PHE A 80 4.09 5.82 12.42
C PHE A 80 2.78 5.07 12.23
N LYS A 81 2.79 4.11 11.30
CA LYS A 81 1.71 3.19 11.01
C LYS A 81 2.13 1.77 11.38
N GLN A 82 1.33 1.09 12.19
CA GLN A 82 1.63 -0.27 12.67
C GLN A 82 0.67 -1.35 12.14
N GLY A 83 -0.19 -0.97 11.21
CA GLY A 83 -1.19 -1.84 10.60
C GLY A 83 -2.44 -1.08 10.19
N SER A 84 -3.53 -1.81 9.99
CA SER A 84 -4.86 -1.28 9.68
C SER A 84 -5.87 -1.78 10.70
N GLN A 85 -6.80 -0.92 11.12
CA GLN A 85 -7.96 -1.25 11.93
C GLN A 85 -9.20 -1.19 11.05
N PHE A 86 -9.95 -2.28 11.02
CA PHE A 86 -11.18 -2.41 10.26
C PHE A 86 -12.38 -2.32 11.23
N ILE A 87 -13.25 -1.35 11.03
CA ILE A 87 -14.36 -1.02 11.93
C ILE A 87 -15.68 -1.23 11.17
N ASN A 88 -16.62 -1.95 11.76
CA ASN A 88 -17.95 -2.24 11.19
C ASN A 88 -17.93 -3.10 9.91
N TRP A 89 -16.90 -3.88 9.68
CA TRP A 89 -16.79 -4.71 8.49
C TRP A 89 -17.54 -6.04 8.60
N GLN A 90 -17.55 -6.66 9.77
CA GLN A 90 -18.19 -7.96 9.98
C GLN A 90 -19.70 -7.84 9.99
N THR A 91 -20.28 -7.15 10.99
CA THR A 91 -21.73 -7.04 11.21
C THR A 91 -22.26 -5.62 11.08
N GLY A 92 -21.41 -4.60 11.21
CA GLY A 92 -21.80 -3.19 11.23
C GLY A 92 -22.31 -2.71 12.61
N GLN A 93 -22.00 -3.42 13.69
CA GLN A 93 -22.53 -3.15 15.04
C GLN A 93 -21.46 -2.68 16.03
N GLY A 94 -20.43 -2.00 15.57
CA GLY A 94 -19.37 -1.42 16.41
C GLY A 94 -18.16 -2.33 16.62
N GLU A 95 -18.12 -3.50 15.99
CA GLU A 95 -16.98 -4.40 16.06
C GLU A 95 -15.78 -3.87 15.29
N SER A 96 -14.58 -4.34 15.66
CA SER A 96 -13.36 -4.05 14.92
C SER A 96 -12.34 -5.18 15.03
N TYR A 97 -11.46 -5.25 14.04
CA TYR A 97 -10.29 -6.13 14.06
C TYR A 97 -9.05 -5.41 13.49
N TYR A 98 -7.89 -5.98 13.75
CA TYR A 98 -6.60 -5.46 13.28
C TYR A 98 -5.95 -6.38 12.26
N HIS A 99 -5.35 -5.78 11.24
CA HIS A 99 -4.31 -6.39 10.40
C HIS A 99 -2.97 -5.72 10.72
N PRO A 100 -2.19 -6.27 11.69
CA PRO A 100 -0.92 -5.73 12.11
C PRO A 100 0.20 -5.97 11.11
N PHE A 101 1.30 -5.21 11.21
CA PHE A 101 2.52 -5.44 10.44
C PHE A 101 3.47 -6.47 11.08
N VAL A 102 3.26 -6.83 12.33
CA VAL A 102 3.98 -7.93 12.98
C VAL A 102 3.24 -9.23 12.72
N PRO A 103 3.89 -10.27 12.17
CA PRO A 103 3.27 -11.57 12.01
C PRO A 103 2.97 -12.22 13.39
N PRO A 104 2.10 -13.24 13.44
CA PRO A 104 1.86 -14.01 14.66
C PRO A 104 3.16 -14.49 15.31
N ALA A 105 3.21 -14.53 16.63
CA ALA A 105 4.39 -15.00 17.37
C ALA A 105 4.81 -16.41 16.91
N GLY A 106 6.09 -16.60 16.64
CA GLY A 106 6.61 -17.87 16.13
C GLY A 106 6.16 -18.25 14.72
N TYR A 107 5.67 -17.29 13.93
CA TYR A 107 5.26 -17.53 12.54
C TYR A 107 6.37 -18.20 11.72
N GLY A 108 6.01 -19.25 10.98
CA GLY A 108 6.94 -20.11 10.26
C GLY A 108 7.40 -21.34 11.04
N ALA A 109 7.31 -21.32 12.39
CA ALA A 109 7.63 -22.46 13.24
C ALA A 109 6.37 -23.13 13.80
N VAL A 110 5.41 -22.35 14.30
CA VAL A 110 4.15 -22.84 14.89
C VAL A 110 2.97 -22.07 14.32
N ASN A 111 1.93 -22.78 13.87
CA ASN A 111 0.68 -22.15 13.41
C ASN A 111 -0.24 -21.86 14.59
N LEU A 112 -0.11 -20.67 15.18
CA LEU A 112 -0.90 -20.25 16.33
C LEU A 112 -2.39 -20.14 16.03
N ALA A 113 -2.79 -19.91 14.77
CA ALA A 113 -4.20 -19.78 14.42
C ALA A 113 -4.98 -21.06 14.67
N ALA A 114 -4.40 -22.20 14.36
CA ALA A 114 -5.06 -23.48 14.66
C ALA A 114 -5.12 -23.80 16.16
N HIS A 115 -4.10 -23.38 16.91
CA HIS A 115 -4.13 -23.51 18.37
C HIS A 115 -5.21 -22.61 18.98
N TRP A 116 -5.26 -21.35 18.55
CA TRP A 116 -6.29 -20.39 18.96
C TRP A 116 -7.71 -20.87 18.64
N LEU A 117 -7.97 -21.39 17.43
CA LEU A 117 -9.26 -21.99 17.06
C LEU A 117 -9.65 -23.16 17.97
N LYS A 118 -8.68 -23.99 18.39
CA LYS A 118 -8.92 -25.16 19.23
C LYS A 118 -9.22 -24.80 20.69
N THR A 119 -8.58 -23.77 21.20
CA THR A 119 -8.74 -23.36 22.61
C THR A 119 -9.95 -22.47 22.83
N GLY A 120 -10.61 -21.97 21.76
CA GLY A 120 -11.77 -21.10 21.86
C GLY A 120 -11.45 -19.76 22.55
N GLY A 121 -10.28 -19.16 22.21
CA GLY A 121 -9.64 -18.10 22.97
C GLY A 121 -10.56 -16.93 23.36
N ASP A 122 -10.41 -16.45 24.58
CA ASP A 122 -11.14 -15.28 25.15
C ASP A 122 -10.74 -13.95 24.47
N LEU A 123 -9.62 -13.95 23.72
CA LEU A 123 -9.10 -12.80 22.99
C LEU A 123 -9.39 -12.95 21.49
N ASN A 124 -9.59 -11.80 20.81
CA ASN A 124 -9.57 -11.83 19.36
C ASN A 124 -8.21 -12.33 18.83
N PHE A 125 -8.21 -12.86 17.59
CA PHE A 125 -7.02 -13.53 17.06
C PHE A 125 -5.77 -12.62 17.07
N ALA A 126 -5.89 -11.38 16.61
CA ALA A 126 -4.76 -10.46 16.53
C ALA A 126 -4.13 -10.21 17.92
N ASP A 127 -4.93 -9.96 18.95
CA ASP A 127 -4.44 -9.71 20.31
C ASP A 127 -3.83 -10.98 20.96
N ALA A 128 -4.36 -12.15 20.61
CA ALA A 128 -3.82 -13.41 21.13
C ALA A 128 -2.41 -13.71 20.62
N VAL A 129 -2.07 -13.29 19.40
CA VAL A 129 -0.83 -13.70 18.72
C VAL A 129 0.16 -12.57 18.42
N CYS A 130 -0.24 -11.29 18.62
CA CYS A 130 0.55 -10.12 18.29
C CYS A 130 0.25 -8.95 19.24
N PRO A 131 1.25 -8.16 19.70
CA PRO A 131 1.00 -7.04 20.61
C PRO A 131 0.41 -5.80 19.92
N GLN A 132 0.54 -5.68 18.59
CA GLN A 132 0.29 -4.41 17.87
C GLN A 132 -1.16 -3.91 17.95
N GLY A 133 -2.17 -4.79 18.05
CA GLY A 133 -3.56 -4.37 18.23
C GLY A 133 -3.71 -3.46 19.46
N LYS A 134 -3.26 -3.94 20.61
CA LYS A 134 -3.31 -3.16 21.88
C LYS A 134 -2.45 -1.91 21.86
N ILE A 135 -1.30 -1.96 21.20
CA ILE A 135 -0.41 -0.79 21.03
C ILE A 135 -1.10 0.28 20.17
N CYS A 136 -1.83 -0.12 19.13
CA CYS A 136 -2.63 0.79 18.31
C CYS A 136 -3.84 1.37 19.07
N ASP A 137 -4.54 0.58 19.90
CA ASP A 137 -5.64 1.06 20.75
C ASP A 137 -5.18 2.22 21.66
N LEU A 138 -3.99 2.11 22.22
CA LEU A 138 -3.38 3.12 23.08
C LEU A 138 -2.63 4.21 22.31
N ARG A 139 -2.60 4.15 20.98
CA ARG A 139 -1.92 5.11 20.11
C ARG A 139 -0.42 5.25 20.42
N LEU A 140 0.23 4.16 20.83
CA LEU A 140 1.64 4.13 21.16
C LEU A 140 2.52 4.03 19.91
N ALA A 141 3.74 4.52 20.00
CA ALA A 141 4.74 4.44 18.94
C ALA A 141 5.36 3.02 18.85
N PRO A 142 5.89 2.61 17.68
CA PRO A 142 6.51 1.29 17.51
C PRO A 142 7.91 1.17 18.09
N LYS A 143 8.47 2.28 18.55
CA LYS A 143 9.85 2.40 19.06
C LYS A 143 9.99 3.52 20.07
N THR A 144 11.10 3.52 20.83
CA THR A 144 11.45 4.57 21.79
C THR A 144 12.35 5.64 21.15
N PRO A 145 12.54 6.82 21.78
CA PRO A 145 13.45 7.85 21.28
C PRO A 145 14.92 7.40 21.13
N GLN A 146 15.34 6.38 21.89
CA GLN A 146 16.69 5.82 21.85
C GLN A 146 16.89 4.78 20.74
N THR A 147 15.80 4.34 20.09
CA THR A 147 15.88 3.37 18.99
C THR A 147 16.50 4.04 17.76
N PRO A 148 17.55 3.47 17.15
CA PRO A 148 18.16 4.03 15.95
C PRO A 148 17.19 4.22 14.79
N GLU A 149 17.56 5.08 13.83
CA GLU A 149 16.80 5.26 12.59
C GLU A 149 16.54 3.92 11.90
N TYR A 150 15.31 3.74 11.40
CA TYR A 150 14.83 2.54 10.73
C TYR A 150 14.83 1.24 11.56
N ALA A 151 15.42 1.24 12.78
CA ALA A 151 15.27 0.13 13.72
C ALA A 151 13.92 0.19 14.43
N PHE A 152 13.48 -0.94 14.99
CA PHE A 152 12.16 -1.06 15.59
C PHE A 152 12.10 -2.09 16.72
N GLY A 153 11.20 -1.85 17.67
CA GLY A 153 10.72 -2.85 18.61
C GLY A 153 9.53 -3.61 18.03
N LEU A 154 8.63 -2.87 17.36
CA LEU A 154 7.49 -3.41 16.60
C LEU A 154 7.58 -2.95 15.15
N ASN A 155 7.30 -3.83 14.20
CA ASN A 155 7.36 -3.52 12.77
C ASN A 155 6.40 -2.37 12.39
N TYR A 156 6.84 -1.46 11.53
CA TYR A 156 6.04 -0.29 11.15
C TYR A 156 6.31 0.18 9.72
N GLY A 157 5.33 0.81 9.13
CA GLY A 157 5.42 1.71 8.00
C GLY A 157 5.07 3.13 8.44
N TYR A 158 4.61 3.94 7.51
CA TYR A 158 4.32 5.35 7.74
C TYR A 158 2.98 5.77 7.19
N HIS A 159 2.41 6.81 7.78
CA HIS A 159 1.48 7.70 7.12
C HIS A 159 2.23 8.98 6.77
N LEU A 160 1.97 9.54 5.60
CA LEU A 160 2.71 10.69 5.10
C LEU A 160 1.84 11.65 4.29
N ASN A 161 2.31 12.88 4.19
CA ASN A 161 1.76 13.86 3.24
C ASN A 161 2.38 13.62 1.87
N ALA A 162 1.58 13.12 0.92
CA ALA A 162 2.05 12.75 -0.42
C ALA A 162 2.72 13.91 -1.17
N GLY A 163 2.18 15.13 -1.07
CA GLY A 163 2.77 16.31 -1.72
C GLY A 163 4.16 16.63 -1.16
N LYS A 164 4.30 16.66 0.17
CA LYS A 164 5.60 16.89 0.82
C LYS A 164 6.60 15.76 0.55
N PHE A 165 6.12 14.53 0.40
CA PHE A 165 6.97 13.40 0.03
C PHE A 165 7.53 13.56 -1.38
N VAL A 166 6.70 13.99 -2.34
CA VAL A 166 7.16 14.30 -3.70
C VAL A 166 8.23 15.39 -3.68
N GLU A 167 8.05 16.49 -2.92
CA GLU A 167 9.04 17.56 -2.81
C GLU A 167 10.37 17.07 -2.21
N LEU A 168 10.32 16.25 -1.15
CA LEU A 168 11.52 15.67 -0.56
C LEU A 168 12.26 14.77 -1.55
N LEU A 169 11.54 13.85 -2.21
CA LEU A 169 12.12 12.95 -3.21
C LEU A 169 12.72 13.74 -4.37
N LYS A 170 12.01 14.75 -4.89
CA LYS A 170 12.47 15.62 -5.97
C LYS A 170 13.80 16.28 -5.63
N SER A 171 13.86 17.00 -4.51
CA SER A 171 15.09 17.65 -4.06
C SER A 171 16.23 16.63 -3.88
N HIS A 172 15.97 15.52 -3.20
CA HIS A 172 16.97 14.48 -2.97
C HIS A 172 17.48 13.84 -4.27
N CYS A 173 16.58 13.50 -5.20
CA CYS A 173 16.94 12.89 -6.48
C CYS A 173 17.79 13.82 -7.34
N ILE A 174 17.45 15.12 -7.37
CA ILE A 174 18.21 16.11 -8.15
C ILE A 174 19.56 16.38 -7.49
N ASP A 175 19.55 16.74 -6.21
CA ASP A 175 20.73 17.30 -5.52
C ASP A 175 21.74 16.23 -5.08
N LYS A 176 21.28 14.99 -4.78
CA LYS A 176 22.11 13.92 -4.22
C LYS A 176 22.32 12.75 -5.15
N LEU A 177 21.30 12.44 -5.99
CA LEU A 177 21.36 11.27 -6.87
C LEU A 177 21.61 11.65 -8.35
N GLY A 178 21.71 12.94 -8.67
CA GLY A 178 22.06 13.42 -10.00
C GLY A 178 21.02 13.10 -11.09
N VAL A 179 19.74 12.98 -10.72
CA VAL A 179 18.64 12.82 -11.69
C VAL A 179 18.53 14.08 -12.55
N ASP A 180 18.56 13.90 -13.86
CA ASP A 180 18.35 14.98 -14.84
C ASP A 180 16.85 15.32 -14.88
N TYR A 181 16.48 16.44 -14.25
CA TYR A 181 15.10 16.89 -14.16
C TYR A 181 14.73 17.86 -15.28
N GLN A 182 13.69 17.51 -16.01
CA GLN A 182 13.18 18.31 -17.11
C GLN A 182 11.70 18.64 -16.95
N ILE A 183 11.31 19.84 -17.34
CA ILE A 183 9.91 20.31 -17.31
C ILE A 183 9.45 20.50 -18.75
N GLY A 184 8.32 19.86 -19.11
CA GLY A 184 7.78 20.02 -20.45
C GLY A 184 6.56 19.14 -20.70
N HIS A 185 5.79 19.52 -21.71
CA HIS A 185 4.70 18.69 -22.23
C HIS A 185 5.19 17.83 -23.36
N VAL A 186 4.89 16.53 -23.31
CA VAL A 186 5.09 15.63 -24.45
C VAL A 186 4.05 15.97 -25.52
N ASP A 187 4.53 16.38 -26.66
CA ASP A 187 3.73 16.68 -27.86
C ASP A 187 3.61 15.43 -28.74
N GLN A 188 4.74 14.76 -29.00
CA GLN A 188 4.80 13.54 -29.82
C GLN A 188 5.67 12.48 -29.17
N ILE A 189 5.28 11.22 -29.38
CA ILE A 189 6.08 10.05 -29.02
C ILE A 189 6.68 9.49 -30.30
N LEU A 190 8.01 9.52 -30.39
CA LEU A 190 8.76 9.09 -31.57
C LEU A 190 9.01 7.59 -31.50
N SER A 191 8.74 6.87 -32.58
CA SER A 191 8.93 5.43 -32.66
C SER A 191 10.04 5.07 -33.66
N ALA A 192 10.88 4.11 -33.30
CA ALA A 192 11.82 3.47 -34.21
C ALA A 192 11.09 2.43 -35.11
N ASP A 193 11.77 1.95 -36.14
CA ASP A 193 11.21 0.97 -37.11
C ASP A 193 10.74 -0.33 -36.44
N ASN A 194 11.37 -0.75 -35.36
CA ASN A 194 10.97 -1.93 -34.56
C ASN A 194 9.77 -1.64 -33.65
N GLY A 195 9.29 -0.40 -33.64
CA GLY A 195 8.18 0.09 -32.85
C GLY A 195 8.51 0.35 -31.37
N ASP A 196 9.80 0.40 -30.99
CA ASP A 196 10.22 0.94 -29.70
C ASP A 196 10.05 2.46 -29.68
N ILE A 197 9.86 3.06 -28.52
CA ILE A 197 9.96 4.50 -28.36
C ILE A 197 11.43 4.89 -28.54
N SER A 198 11.74 5.75 -29.51
CA SER A 198 13.08 6.29 -29.72
C SER A 198 13.31 7.59 -28.94
N GLY A 199 12.25 8.37 -28.72
CA GLY A 199 12.32 9.62 -28.00
C GLY A 199 10.95 10.27 -27.80
N LEU A 200 10.96 11.37 -27.05
CA LEU A 200 9.81 12.23 -26.80
C LEU A 200 10.10 13.61 -27.35
N SER A 201 9.21 14.15 -28.21
CA SER A 201 9.25 15.54 -28.64
C SER A 201 8.40 16.38 -27.69
N LEU A 202 8.95 17.47 -27.18
CA LEU A 202 8.27 18.39 -26.27
C LEU A 202 7.65 19.56 -27.02
N SER A 203 6.64 20.18 -26.44
CA SER A 203 5.95 21.35 -27.04
C SER A 203 6.84 22.56 -27.24
N ASN A 204 8.00 22.64 -26.57
CA ASN A 204 9.01 23.68 -26.77
C ASN A 204 10.00 23.39 -27.90
N GLY A 205 9.85 22.24 -28.58
CA GLY A 205 10.71 21.79 -29.69
C GLY A 205 11.92 20.97 -29.23
N GLU A 206 12.15 20.77 -27.94
CA GLU A 206 13.20 19.88 -27.44
C GLU A 206 12.84 18.41 -27.64
N GLN A 207 13.85 17.57 -27.72
CA GLN A 207 13.69 16.11 -27.82
C GLN A 207 14.46 15.40 -26.70
N ILE A 208 13.82 14.39 -26.11
CA ILE A 208 14.42 13.52 -25.08
C ILE A 208 14.49 12.11 -25.63
N ASP A 209 15.71 11.63 -25.87
CA ASP A 209 15.98 10.27 -26.32
C ASP A 209 16.22 9.35 -25.13
N GLY A 210 15.88 8.06 -25.28
CA GLY A 210 16.06 7.07 -24.21
C GLY A 210 16.06 5.63 -24.71
N ASP A 211 16.64 4.75 -23.91
CA ASP A 211 16.66 3.30 -24.18
C ASP A 211 15.46 2.60 -23.51
N LEU A 212 15.06 3.06 -22.33
CA LEU A 212 13.94 2.55 -21.54
C LEU A 212 13.08 3.72 -21.06
N PHE A 213 11.78 3.61 -21.26
CA PHE A 213 10.80 4.61 -20.83
C PHE A 213 9.93 4.06 -19.71
N VAL A 214 9.80 4.83 -18.62
CA VAL A 214 8.92 4.47 -17.49
C VAL A 214 7.72 5.40 -17.50
N ASP A 215 6.55 4.82 -17.73
CA ASP A 215 5.27 5.56 -17.73
C ASP A 215 4.75 5.71 -16.29
N CYS A 216 4.94 6.89 -15.70
CA CYS A 216 4.40 7.30 -14.40
C CYS A 216 3.33 8.42 -14.57
N THR A 217 2.65 8.48 -15.72
CA THR A 217 1.72 9.57 -16.07
C THR A 217 0.32 9.41 -15.47
N GLY A 218 0.17 8.58 -14.44
CA GLY A 218 -1.08 8.42 -13.71
C GLY A 218 -2.21 7.85 -14.57
N PHE A 219 -3.43 8.31 -14.34
CA PHE A 219 -4.60 7.85 -15.11
C PHE A 219 -4.51 8.14 -16.62
N THR A 220 -3.65 9.06 -17.02
CA THR A 220 -3.41 9.37 -18.44
C THR A 220 -2.78 8.19 -19.17
N ALA A 221 -1.88 7.44 -18.52
CA ALA A 221 -1.13 6.32 -19.05
C ALA A 221 -0.62 6.61 -20.48
N LEU A 222 0.13 7.70 -20.61
CA LEU A 222 0.46 8.33 -21.88
C LEU A 222 1.19 7.39 -22.83
N LEU A 223 2.18 6.65 -22.32
CA LEU A 223 3.02 5.76 -23.12
C LEU A 223 2.40 4.37 -23.26
N ILE A 224 2.08 3.74 -22.13
CA ILE A 224 1.58 2.35 -22.14
C ILE A 224 0.14 2.26 -22.67
N GLY A 225 -0.69 3.22 -22.28
CA GLY A 225 -2.13 3.22 -22.60
C GLY A 225 -2.45 3.93 -23.89
N LYS A 226 -2.02 5.19 -24.08
CA LYS A 226 -2.40 5.97 -25.26
C LYS A 226 -1.55 5.63 -26.49
N HIS A 227 -0.23 5.53 -26.34
CA HIS A 227 0.67 5.26 -27.46
C HIS A 227 0.63 3.76 -27.83
N TYR A 228 0.94 2.88 -26.88
CA TYR A 228 0.98 1.43 -27.17
C TYR A 228 -0.37 0.73 -27.14
N GLN A 229 -1.41 1.40 -26.65
CA GLN A 229 -2.78 0.88 -26.57
C GLN A 229 -2.88 -0.47 -25.85
N VAL A 230 -2.01 -0.71 -24.86
CA VAL A 230 -2.11 -1.91 -24.04
C VAL A 230 -3.47 -1.93 -23.34
N PRO A 231 -4.26 -3.03 -23.49
CA PRO A 231 -5.61 -3.10 -22.94
C PRO A 231 -5.65 -2.90 -21.43
N PHE A 232 -6.75 -2.34 -20.93
CA PHE A 232 -7.05 -2.22 -19.52
C PHE A 232 -8.07 -3.29 -19.11
N VAL A 233 -7.70 -4.10 -18.12
CA VAL A 233 -8.54 -5.16 -17.54
C VAL A 233 -9.34 -4.57 -16.39
N SER A 234 -10.61 -4.34 -16.63
CA SER A 234 -11.51 -3.78 -15.61
C SER A 234 -11.85 -4.81 -14.54
N GLN A 235 -11.77 -4.39 -13.28
CA GLN A 235 -12.15 -5.18 -12.11
C GLN A 235 -13.48 -4.73 -11.47
N ARG A 236 -14.28 -3.92 -12.17
CA ARG A 236 -15.59 -3.44 -11.68
C ARG A 236 -16.58 -4.56 -11.34
N GLY A 237 -16.45 -5.73 -11.96
CA GLY A 237 -17.28 -6.89 -11.64
C GLY A 237 -16.91 -7.57 -10.31
N CYS A 238 -15.74 -7.25 -9.77
CA CYS A 238 -15.21 -7.82 -8.54
C CYS A 238 -15.12 -6.78 -7.41
N LEU A 239 -14.51 -5.63 -7.68
CA LEU A 239 -14.34 -4.49 -6.78
C LEU A 239 -15.22 -3.34 -7.26
N PHE A 240 -16.31 -3.05 -6.54
CA PHE A 240 -17.37 -2.15 -7.01
C PHE A 240 -17.05 -0.68 -6.82
N ASN A 241 -16.10 -0.34 -5.94
CA ASN A 241 -15.76 1.05 -5.64
C ASN A 241 -15.08 1.72 -6.83
N ASP A 242 -15.61 2.87 -7.24
CA ASP A 242 -15.18 3.63 -8.39
C ASP A 242 -15.11 5.15 -8.16
N THR A 243 -15.48 5.59 -6.96
CA THR A 243 -15.53 7.00 -6.60
C THR A 243 -15.03 7.18 -5.17
N ALA A 244 -14.34 8.29 -4.92
CA ALA A 244 -13.94 8.71 -3.58
C ALA A 244 -14.26 10.19 -3.36
N LEU A 245 -14.63 10.53 -2.12
CA LEU A 245 -14.68 11.89 -1.59
C LEU A 245 -13.55 12.03 -0.60
N ALA A 246 -12.59 12.91 -0.85
CA ALA A 246 -11.39 13.09 -0.04
C ALA A 246 -11.34 14.49 0.57
N VAL A 247 -10.98 14.58 1.85
CA VAL A 247 -10.87 15.83 2.58
C VAL A 247 -9.66 15.82 3.52
N GLN A 248 -9.04 16.97 3.71
CA GLN A 248 -8.00 17.19 4.70
C GLN A 248 -8.59 18.00 5.85
N VAL A 249 -8.55 17.46 7.06
CA VAL A 249 -9.15 18.08 8.24
C VAL A 249 -8.09 18.30 9.31
N ASN A 250 -7.96 19.53 9.80
CA ASN A 250 -7.05 19.84 10.87
C ASN A 250 -7.48 19.16 12.18
N HIS A 251 -6.53 18.91 13.06
CA HIS A 251 -6.86 18.53 14.44
C HIS A 251 -7.59 19.67 15.16
N ALA A 252 -8.53 19.33 16.06
CA ALA A 252 -9.20 20.32 16.90
C ALA A 252 -8.22 21.04 17.83
N GLU A 253 -7.26 20.27 18.37
CA GLU A 253 -6.24 20.76 19.29
C GLU A 253 -4.83 20.32 18.82
N LYS A 254 -3.83 21.13 19.17
CA LYS A 254 -2.42 20.88 18.78
C LYS A 254 -1.92 19.53 19.29
N ASP A 255 -2.32 19.12 20.49
CA ASP A 255 -1.88 17.89 21.14
C ASP A 255 -2.87 16.74 20.95
N THR A 256 -3.80 16.83 19.99
CA THR A 256 -4.69 15.73 19.61
C THR A 256 -3.89 14.44 19.38
N PRO A 257 -4.26 13.32 20.02
CA PRO A 257 -3.56 12.05 19.85
C PRO A 257 -3.55 11.59 18.39
N ILE A 258 -2.42 11.02 17.94
CA ILE A 258 -2.25 10.48 16.58
C ILE A 258 -2.46 8.97 16.61
N ALA A 259 -3.39 8.47 15.81
CA ALA A 259 -3.59 7.02 15.63
C ALA A 259 -2.33 6.36 15.07
N SER A 260 -2.00 5.17 15.56
CA SER A 260 -0.83 4.39 15.14
C SER A 260 -1.15 3.36 14.03
N CYS A 261 -2.35 3.43 13.48
CA CYS A 261 -2.83 2.58 12.39
C CYS A 261 -3.73 3.38 11.45
N THR A 262 -3.90 2.91 10.22
CA THR A 262 -4.98 3.39 9.34
C THR A 262 -6.31 2.89 9.90
N LYS A 263 -7.31 3.74 9.99
CA LYS A 263 -8.68 3.31 10.28
C LYS A 263 -9.45 3.16 8.99
N SER A 264 -10.11 2.03 8.82
CA SER A 264 -10.95 1.70 7.67
C SER A 264 -12.35 1.39 8.21
N THR A 265 -13.26 2.38 8.14
CA THR A 265 -14.60 2.26 8.71
C THR A 265 -15.63 1.99 7.62
N ALA A 266 -16.25 0.81 7.63
CA ALA A 266 -17.26 0.43 6.67
C ALA A 266 -18.51 1.32 6.75
N GLN A 267 -19.05 1.70 5.59
CA GLN A 267 -20.25 2.50 5.43
C GLN A 267 -21.37 1.68 4.76
N SER A 268 -22.46 2.33 4.36
CA SER A 268 -23.58 1.62 3.71
C SER A 268 -23.19 1.03 2.34
N SER A 269 -22.30 1.66 1.61
CA SER A 269 -21.89 1.24 0.24
C SER A 269 -20.45 1.64 -0.07
N GLY A 270 -19.53 1.23 0.78
CA GLY A 270 -18.11 1.58 0.73
C GLY A 270 -17.52 1.69 2.13
N TRP A 271 -16.45 2.46 2.29
CA TRP A 271 -15.76 2.62 3.56
C TRP A 271 -15.00 3.96 3.61
N VAL A 272 -14.78 4.46 4.83
CA VAL A 272 -14.00 5.66 5.09
C VAL A 272 -12.60 5.28 5.51
N TRP A 273 -11.57 5.81 4.78
CA TRP A 273 -10.20 5.79 5.30
C TRP A 273 -9.96 6.99 6.19
N ASP A 274 -9.12 6.81 7.20
CA ASP A 274 -8.73 7.87 8.12
C ASP A 274 -7.26 7.69 8.50
N ILE A 275 -6.46 8.63 8.04
CA ILE A 275 -5.00 8.67 8.17
C ILE A 275 -4.61 9.88 9.00
N ALA A 276 -4.09 9.63 10.22
CA ALA A 276 -3.68 10.68 11.12
C ALA A 276 -2.20 11.07 10.92
N LEU A 277 -1.97 12.33 10.55
CA LEU A 277 -0.67 12.97 10.45
C LEU A 277 -0.45 13.91 11.65
N PRO A 278 0.77 14.38 11.94
CA PRO A 278 1.03 15.32 13.03
C PRO A 278 0.20 16.61 12.98
N THR A 279 -0.06 17.16 11.80
CA THR A 279 -0.76 18.45 11.65
C THR A 279 -2.24 18.33 11.33
N ARG A 280 -2.66 17.23 10.68
CA ARG A 280 -4.01 17.04 10.15
C ARG A 280 -4.36 15.57 9.99
N ARG A 281 -5.59 15.28 9.62
CA ARG A 281 -5.99 13.96 9.13
C ARG A 281 -6.35 14.01 7.64
N GLY A 282 -5.96 12.99 6.91
CA GLY A 282 -6.43 12.72 5.55
C GLY A 282 -7.58 11.72 5.63
N ILE A 283 -8.79 12.17 5.34
CA ILE A 283 -10.00 11.35 5.48
C ILE A 283 -10.70 11.29 4.13
N GLY A 284 -11.28 10.15 3.81
CA GLY A 284 -12.12 10.08 2.63
C GLY A 284 -12.98 8.84 2.59
N HIS A 285 -14.10 8.98 1.90
CA HIS A 285 -15.08 7.94 1.68
C HIS A 285 -14.93 7.40 0.26
N VAL A 286 -14.52 6.15 0.16
CA VAL A 286 -14.50 5.40 -1.11
C VAL A 286 -15.79 4.59 -1.21
N PHE A 287 -16.48 4.65 -2.36
CA PHE A 287 -17.79 4.05 -2.51
C PHE A 287 -18.07 3.62 -3.95
N SER A 288 -19.11 2.79 -4.10
CA SER A 288 -19.63 2.37 -5.38
C SER A 288 -20.74 3.30 -5.86
N SER A 289 -20.50 4.04 -6.95
CA SER A 289 -21.49 4.94 -7.54
C SER A 289 -22.73 4.20 -8.08
N GLN A 290 -22.63 2.88 -8.26
CA GLN A 290 -23.75 2.02 -8.64
C GLN A 290 -24.72 1.77 -7.47
N HIS A 291 -24.22 1.80 -6.22
CA HIS A 291 -25.00 1.38 -5.03
C HIS A 291 -25.42 2.55 -4.15
N VAL A 292 -24.79 3.72 -4.29
CA VAL A 292 -25.11 4.90 -3.50
C VAL A 292 -24.98 6.18 -4.32
N SER A 293 -25.89 7.16 -4.10
CA SER A 293 -25.77 8.45 -4.73
C SER A 293 -24.60 9.27 -4.12
N LEU A 294 -24.11 10.25 -4.88
CA LEU A 294 -23.04 11.13 -4.42
C LEU A 294 -23.44 11.90 -3.15
N GLU A 295 -24.68 12.41 -3.13
CA GLU A 295 -25.22 13.20 -1.99
C GLU A 295 -25.25 12.36 -0.72
N LYS A 296 -25.72 11.10 -0.82
CA LYS A 296 -25.75 10.20 0.35
C LYS A 296 -24.36 9.82 0.81
N ALA A 297 -23.41 9.59 -0.11
CA ALA A 297 -22.02 9.30 0.23
C ALA A 297 -21.34 10.51 0.90
N GLU A 298 -21.66 11.73 0.47
CA GLU A 298 -21.19 12.97 1.10
C GLU A 298 -21.79 13.13 2.51
N ASP A 299 -23.08 12.89 2.69
CA ASP A 299 -23.74 12.91 4.00
C ASP A 299 -23.14 11.88 4.98
N GLU A 300 -22.75 10.70 4.50
CA GLU A 300 -22.07 9.69 5.31
C GLU A 300 -20.68 10.16 5.75
N LEU A 301 -19.91 10.77 4.84
CA LEU A 301 -18.62 11.35 5.17
C LEU A 301 -18.75 12.49 6.18
N LEU A 302 -19.68 13.42 5.96
CA LEU A 302 -19.89 14.55 6.87
C LEU A 302 -20.29 14.08 8.28
N ARG A 303 -21.17 13.10 8.39
CA ARG A 303 -21.52 12.49 9.69
C ARG A 303 -20.32 11.84 10.36
N TYR A 304 -19.45 11.19 9.60
CA TYR A 304 -18.20 10.64 10.13
C TYR A 304 -17.29 11.73 10.72
N LEU A 305 -17.15 12.87 10.02
CA LEU A 305 -16.35 14.01 10.47
C LEU A 305 -16.96 14.67 11.71
N GLU A 306 -18.27 14.86 11.73
CA GLU A 306 -19.00 15.49 12.85
C GLU A 306 -18.97 14.66 14.13
N ALA A 307 -18.94 13.35 14.01
CA ALA A 307 -18.93 12.43 15.15
C ALA A 307 -17.62 12.43 15.93
N ASP A 308 -16.51 12.90 15.33
CA ASP A 308 -15.20 12.90 15.99
C ASP A 308 -14.84 14.29 16.55
N PRO A 309 -14.87 14.47 17.89
CA PRO A 309 -14.52 15.76 18.52
C PRO A 309 -13.04 16.13 18.36
N ALA A 310 -12.18 15.21 17.96
CA ALA A 310 -10.76 15.45 17.72
C ALA A 310 -10.48 16.15 16.38
N LEU A 311 -11.50 16.34 15.55
CA LEU A 311 -11.42 17.04 14.27
C LEU A 311 -11.91 18.49 14.38
N SER A 312 -11.25 19.39 13.64
CA SER A 312 -11.75 20.74 13.44
C SER A 312 -13.10 20.71 12.73
N LYS A 313 -14.03 21.56 13.17
CA LYS A 313 -15.33 21.74 12.48
C LYS A 313 -15.21 22.60 11.22
N ASP A 314 -14.12 23.35 11.09
CA ASP A 314 -13.79 24.10 9.89
C ASP A 314 -12.91 23.27 8.97
N HIS A 315 -13.49 22.77 7.90
CA HIS A 315 -12.80 21.97 6.90
C HIS A 315 -13.30 22.31 5.48
N PRO A 316 -12.44 22.15 4.45
CA PRO A 316 -12.84 22.38 3.06
C PRO A 316 -13.88 21.35 2.61
N SER A 317 -14.61 21.67 1.56
CA SER A 317 -15.50 20.71 0.90
C SER A 317 -14.73 19.50 0.39
N PRO A 318 -15.29 18.28 0.51
CA PRO A 318 -14.65 17.07 0.00
C PRO A 318 -14.41 17.14 -1.50
N ARG A 319 -13.22 16.73 -1.93
CA ARG A 319 -12.86 16.62 -3.34
C ARG A 319 -13.29 15.27 -3.90
N LYS A 320 -14.09 15.29 -4.97
CA LYS A 320 -14.48 14.09 -5.70
C LYS A 320 -13.34 13.59 -6.59
N ILE A 321 -13.06 12.28 -6.51
CA ILE A 321 -12.10 11.56 -7.35
C ILE A 321 -12.84 10.36 -7.94
N THR A 322 -12.84 10.21 -9.26
CA THR A 322 -13.41 9.05 -9.95
C THR A 322 -12.29 8.20 -10.53
N PHE A 323 -12.44 6.89 -10.47
CA PHE A 323 -11.46 5.94 -11.01
C PHE A 323 -12.15 4.70 -11.56
N GLN A 324 -11.43 3.96 -12.37
CA GLN A 324 -11.82 2.63 -12.81
C GLN A 324 -10.93 1.61 -12.12
N PRO A 325 -11.49 0.72 -11.26
CA PRO A 325 -10.69 -0.33 -10.65
C PRO A 325 -10.21 -1.32 -11.71
N GLY A 326 -8.92 -1.64 -11.68
CA GLY A 326 -8.30 -2.55 -12.62
C GLY A 326 -6.85 -2.24 -12.93
N HIS A 327 -6.31 -2.96 -13.90
CA HIS A 327 -4.90 -2.86 -14.28
C HIS A 327 -4.70 -3.09 -15.78
N ARG A 328 -3.52 -2.79 -16.30
CA ARG A 328 -3.15 -3.13 -17.67
C ARG A 328 -2.99 -4.64 -17.82
N GLU A 329 -3.30 -5.16 -19.01
CA GLU A 329 -3.07 -6.57 -19.36
C GLU A 329 -1.59 -6.93 -19.36
N SER A 330 -0.73 -5.96 -19.70
CA SER A 330 0.72 -6.06 -19.68
C SER A 330 1.30 -4.76 -19.12
N PHE A 331 2.27 -4.86 -18.23
CA PHE A 331 2.88 -3.72 -17.54
C PHE A 331 4.18 -3.25 -18.20
N TRP A 332 4.85 -4.15 -18.91
CA TRP A 332 6.05 -3.86 -19.70
C TRP A 332 5.83 -4.31 -21.14
N HIS A 333 5.73 -3.35 -22.03
CA HIS A 333 5.56 -3.57 -23.47
C HIS A 333 6.71 -2.90 -24.24
N LYS A 334 7.43 -3.69 -25.06
CA LYS A 334 8.65 -3.22 -25.78
C LYS A 334 9.66 -2.59 -24.83
N ASN A 335 10.01 -1.31 -25.02
CA ASN A 335 10.89 -0.56 -24.12
C ASN A 335 10.14 0.44 -23.22
N CYS A 336 8.87 0.19 -22.98
CA CYS A 336 8.06 0.98 -22.05
C CYS A 336 7.55 0.12 -20.91
N VAL A 337 7.70 0.60 -19.68
CA VAL A 337 7.19 -0.02 -18.46
C VAL A 337 6.31 0.95 -17.69
N ALA A 338 5.09 0.52 -17.33
CA ALA A 338 4.16 1.31 -16.53
C ALA A 338 4.40 1.09 -15.04
N VAL A 339 4.45 2.18 -14.26
CA VAL A 339 4.62 2.14 -12.82
C VAL A 339 3.61 3.08 -12.14
N GLY A 340 3.00 2.60 -11.06
CA GLY A 340 1.96 3.32 -10.35
C GLY A 340 0.61 3.29 -11.07
N VAL A 341 -0.14 4.38 -11.05
CA VAL A 341 -1.52 4.42 -11.57
C VAL A 341 -1.61 4.15 -13.09
N SER A 342 -0.56 4.42 -13.87
CA SER A 342 -0.51 4.07 -15.30
C SER A 342 -0.57 2.55 -15.53
N ALA A 343 -0.06 1.75 -14.58
CA ALA A 343 -0.13 0.29 -14.57
C ALA A 343 -1.50 -0.22 -14.12
N GLY A 344 -2.15 0.48 -13.19
CA GLY A 344 -3.45 0.12 -12.66
C GLY A 344 -3.77 0.86 -11.37
N PHE A 345 -5.03 0.80 -10.97
CA PHE A 345 -5.50 1.37 -9.71
C PHE A 345 -6.69 0.57 -9.17
N VAL A 346 -6.69 0.37 -7.88
CA VAL A 346 -7.84 -0.10 -7.08
C VAL A 346 -7.93 0.74 -5.81
N GLU A 347 -9.03 0.64 -5.12
CA GLU A 347 -9.23 1.31 -3.84
C GLU A 347 -8.08 1.07 -2.83
N PRO A 348 -7.76 2.03 -1.94
CA PRO A 348 -6.55 1.98 -1.11
C PRO A 348 -6.72 1.14 0.17
N LEU A 349 -7.58 0.11 0.20
CA LEU A 349 -7.99 -0.60 1.42
C LEU A 349 -6.80 -1.14 2.23
N GLU A 350 -5.78 -1.67 1.59
CA GLU A 350 -4.58 -2.21 2.25
C GLU A 350 -3.30 -1.44 1.90
N ALA A 351 -3.47 -0.22 1.36
CA ALA A 351 -2.38 0.69 1.03
C ALA A 351 -1.30 0.05 0.11
N SER A 352 -1.72 -0.71 -0.91
CA SER A 352 -0.83 -1.46 -1.80
C SER A 352 -0.17 -0.60 -2.89
N ALA A 353 -0.63 0.65 -3.11
CA ALA A 353 -0.16 1.48 -4.23
C ALA A 353 1.35 1.77 -4.16
N LEU A 354 1.86 2.26 -3.03
CA LEU A 354 3.28 2.60 -2.88
C LEU A 354 4.16 1.35 -2.92
N VAL A 355 3.77 0.23 -2.30
CA VAL A 355 4.58 -1.00 -2.35
C VAL A 355 4.65 -1.59 -3.76
N LEU A 356 3.61 -1.45 -4.60
CA LEU A 356 3.71 -1.84 -6.01
C LEU A 356 4.70 -0.96 -6.78
N ILE A 357 4.76 0.34 -6.48
CA ILE A 357 5.76 1.25 -7.06
C ILE A 357 7.16 0.82 -6.62
N GLU A 358 7.39 0.59 -5.31
CA GLU A 358 8.66 0.11 -4.75
C GLU A 358 9.10 -1.19 -5.45
N LYS A 359 8.23 -2.20 -5.51
CA LYS A 359 8.53 -3.50 -6.13
C LYS A 359 8.79 -3.39 -7.63
N SER A 360 8.05 -2.55 -8.34
CA SER A 360 8.26 -2.30 -9.77
C SER A 360 9.60 -1.61 -10.02
N ALA A 361 9.89 -0.54 -9.29
CA ALA A 361 11.13 0.21 -9.41
C ALA A 361 12.36 -0.62 -9.01
N GLU A 362 12.25 -1.40 -7.91
CA GLU A 362 13.28 -2.34 -7.47
C GLU A 362 13.57 -3.41 -8.53
N PHE A 363 12.51 -4.00 -9.14
CA PHE A 363 12.68 -4.97 -10.21
C PHE A 363 13.37 -4.35 -11.42
N ILE A 364 12.96 -3.16 -11.87
CA ILE A 364 13.57 -2.44 -12.99
C ILE A 364 15.05 -2.19 -12.68
N SER A 365 15.35 -1.62 -11.52
CA SER A 365 16.72 -1.32 -11.07
C SER A 365 17.59 -2.57 -11.02
N ASN A 366 17.09 -3.70 -10.52
CA ASN A 366 17.84 -4.95 -10.40
C ASN A 366 18.06 -5.67 -11.74
N ASN A 367 17.27 -5.35 -12.78
CA ASN A 367 17.24 -6.09 -14.04
C ASN A 367 17.32 -5.16 -15.27
N LEU A 368 18.02 -4.03 -15.18
CA LEU A 368 18.22 -3.15 -16.35
C LEU A 368 18.79 -3.96 -17.52
N PRO A 369 18.06 -4.03 -18.66
CA PRO A 369 18.45 -4.90 -19.76
C PRO A 369 19.70 -4.37 -20.48
N GLN A 370 20.59 -5.28 -20.85
CA GLN A 370 21.83 -4.95 -21.55
C GLN A 370 21.60 -4.71 -23.04
N ASP A 371 20.63 -5.41 -23.60
CA ASP A 371 20.30 -5.36 -25.02
C ASP A 371 18.83 -5.68 -25.26
N ARG A 372 18.39 -5.61 -26.49
CA ARG A 372 16.99 -5.84 -26.87
C ARG A 372 16.50 -7.29 -26.66
N PRO A 373 17.28 -8.34 -26.95
CA PRO A 373 16.94 -9.71 -26.59
C PRO A 373 16.73 -9.88 -25.07
N ALA A 374 17.65 -9.38 -24.25
CA ALA A 374 17.53 -9.41 -22.80
C ALA A 374 16.28 -8.66 -22.31
N MET A 375 15.95 -7.50 -22.90
CA MET A 375 14.78 -6.71 -22.56
C MET A 375 13.47 -7.51 -22.71
N LYS A 376 13.33 -8.33 -23.76
CA LYS A 376 12.15 -9.19 -23.94
C LYS A 376 11.97 -10.20 -22.80
N VAL A 377 13.08 -10.78 -22.33
CA VAL A 377 13.06 -11.75 -21.23
C VAL A 377 12.74 -11.05 -19.90
N VAL A 378 13.36 -9.90 -19.65
CA VAL A 378 13.13 -9.08 -18.46
C VAL A 378 11.65 -8.62 -18.41
N ALA A 379 11.13 -8.11 -19.53
CA ALA A 379 9.74 -7.70 -19.64
C ALA A 379 8.74 -8.83 -19.34
N LYS A 380 9.01 -10.04 -19.88
CA LYS A 380 8.19 -11.22 -19.57
C LYS A 380 8.19 -11.51 -18.07
N ARG A 381 9.37 -11.58 -17.44
CA ARG A 381 9.50 -11.85 -15.99
C ARG A 381 8.82 -10.78 -15.15
N PHE A 382 8.93 -9.50 -15.56
CA PHE A 382 8.24 -8.39 -14.91
C PHE A 382 6.73 -8.58 -14.97
N ASN A 383 6.19 -8.83 -16.15
CA ASN A 383 4.75 -9.02 -16.36
C ASN A 383 4.22 -10.21 -15.56
N ASP A 384 4.96 -11.32 -15.49
CA ASP A 384 4.58 -12.50 -14.71
C ASP A 384 4.50 -12.17 -13.20
N ILE A 385 5.47 -11.43 -12.66
CA ILE A 385 5.54 -11.07 -11.23
C ILE A 385 4.50 -10.00 -10.88
N ILE A 386 4.45 -8.91 -11.63
CA ILE A 386 3.50 -7.81 -11.35
C ILE A 386 2.05 -8.27 -11.58
N GLY A 387 1.82 -9.10 -12.61
CA GLY A 387 0.51 -9.70 -12.84
C GLY A 387 0.05 -10.54 -11.64
N LYS A 388 0.96 -11.33 -11.05
CA LYS A 388 0.65 -12.07 -9.82
C LYS A 388 0.33 -11.13 -8.65
N TYR A 389 1.08 -10.06 -8.45
CA TYR A 389 0.77 -9.08 -7.40
C TYR A 389 -0.61 -8.46 -7.56
N TRP A 390 -1.05 -8.19 -8.79
CA TRP A 390 -2.40 -7.69 -9.04
C TRP A 390 -3.47 -8.72 -8.68
N VAL A 391 -3.27 -10.00 -8.99
CA VAL A 391 -4.18 -11.08 -8.56
C VAL A 391 -4.23 -11.13 -7.03
N ASP A 392 -3.08 -11.15 -6.36
CA ASP A 392 -3.00 -11.18 -4.90
C ASP A 392 -3.74 -9.99 -4.25
N ILE A 393 -3.59 -8.77 -4.80
CA ILE A 393 -4.28 -7.58 -4.31
C ILE A 393 -5.79 -7.71 -4.48
N ILE A 394 -6.25 -8.08 -5.67
CA ILE A 394 -7.69 -8.18 -5.97
C ILE A 394 -8.34 -9.23 -5.07
N ASP A 395 -7.72 -10.40 -4.92
CA ASP A 395 -8.20 -11.48 -4.05
C ASP A 395 -8.21 -11.03 -2.58
N PHE A 396 -7.15 -10.39 -2.12
CA PHE A 396 -7.05 -9.94 -0.73
C PHE A 396 -8.03 -8.82 -0.39
N LEU A 397 -8.23 -7.85 -1.28
CA LEU A 397 -9.25 -6.83 -1.09
C LEU A 397 -10.65 -7.46 -1.10
N LYS A 398 -10.93 -8.33 -2.07
CA LYS A 398 -12.22 -9.01 -2.18
C LYS A 398 -12.52 -9.89 -0.97
N LEU A 399 -11.51 -10.48 -0.35
CA LEU A 399 -11.64 -11.29 0.86
C LEU A 399 -12.37 -10.54 1.99
N HIS A 400 -12.01 -9.26 2.23
CA HIS A 400 -12.67 -8.44 3.25
C HIS A 400 -14.17 -8.32 3.02
N TYR A 401 -14.58 -8.20 1.77
CA TYR A 401 -15.99 -8.02 1.39
C TYR A 401 -16.80 -9.32 1.47
N VAL A 402 -16.24 -10.43 1.01
CA VAL A 402 -16.98 -11.70 0.97
C VAL A 402 -17.15 -12.31 2.36
N LEU A 403 -16.25 -12.01 3.29
CA LEU A 403 -16.35 -12.45 4.69
C LEU A 403 -17.36 -11.64 5.50
N SER A 404 -17.79 -10.46 5.02
CA SER A 404 -18.73 -9.63 5.73
C SER A 404 -20.08 -10.33 5.89
N GLU A 405 -20.65 -10.30 7.11
CA GLU A 405 -22.00 -10.80 7.39
C GLU A 405 -23.08 -9.73 7.13
N ARG A 406 -22.68 -8.51 6.78
CA ARG A 406 -23.59 -7.41 6.52
C ARG A 406 -24.57 -7.71 5.38
N THR A 407 -25.82 -7.28 5.58
CA THR A 407 -26.93 -7.41 4.63
C THR A 407 -27.77 -6.15 4.53
N ASP A 408 -27.32 -5.09 5.21
CA ASP A 408 -28.03 -3.82 5.38
C ASP A 408 -28.14 -3.00 4.07
N SER A 409 -27.36 -3.33 3.06
CA SER A 409 -27.45 -2.71 1.72
C SER A 409 -27.29 -3.72 0.59
N ALA A 410 -27.65 -3.33 -0.64
CA ALA A 410 -27.37 -4.13 -1.83
C ALA A 410 -25.85 -4.32 -2.03
N TYR A 411 -25.06 -3.29 -1.77
CA TYR A 411 -23.61 -3.32 -1.88
C TYR A 411 -22.97 -4.50 -1.14
N TRP A 412 -23.29 -4.70 0.13
CA TRP A 412 -22.76 -5.80 0.94
C TRP A 412 -23.27 -7.16 0.49
N ARG A 413 -24.54 -7.25 0.05
CA ARG A 413 -25.12 -8.50 -0.47
C ARG A 413 -24.48 -8.90 -1.80
N ASP A 414 -24.30 -7.94 -2.71
CA ASP A 414 -23.78 -8.20 -4.05
C ASP A 414 -22.30 -8.63 -4.01
N HIS A 415 -21.53 -8.16 -3.01
CA HIS A 415 -20.16 -8.62 -2.78
C HIS A 415 -20.07 -10.11 -2.45
N LYS A 416 -21.15 -10.73 -1.93
CA LYS A 416 -21.22 -12.16 -1.61
C LYS A 416 -21.66 -13.03 -2.79
N ASP A 417 -22.13 -12.43 -3.90
CA ASP A 417 -22.49 -13.19 -5.09
C ASP A 417 -21.24 -13.91 -5.62
N PRO A 418 -21.28 -15.26 -5.74
CA PRO A 418 -20.16 -16.03 -6.29
C PRO A 418 -19.71 -15.59 -7.69
N GLN A 419 -20.58 -14.95 -8.48
CA GLN A 419 -20.22 -14.42 -9.80
C GLN A 419 -19.28 -13.21 -9.71
N THR A 420 -19.24 -12.52 -8.59
CA THR A 420 -18.36 -11.37 -8.36
C THR A 420 -17.02 -11.73 -7.71
N MET A 421 -16.80 -13.00 -7.37
CA MET A 421 -15.57 -13.48 -6.76
C MET A 421 -14.61 -14.02 -7.82
N PRO A 422 -13.32 -13.68 -7.75
CA PRO A 422 -12.29 -14.36 -8.54
C PRO A 422 -12.25 -15.87 -8.23
N ASP A 423 -11.99 -16.69 -9.24
CA ASP A 423 -11.91 -18.15 -9.04
C ASP A 423 -10.76 -18.54 -8.09
N SER A 424 -9.63 -17.83 -8.14
CA SER A 424 -8.51 -18.00 -7.20
C SER A 424 -8.92 -17.80 -5.73
N LEU A 425 -9.80 -16.82 -5.46
CA LEU A 425 -10.32 -16.60 -4.11
C LEU A 425 -11.33 -17.68 -3.70
N LYS A 426 -12.19 -18.15 -4.64
CA LYS A 426 -13.11 -19.27 -4.36
C LYS A 426 -12.35 -20.53 -3.96
N ASP A 427 -11.30 -20.87 -4.72
CA ASP A 427 -10.43 -22.02 -4.44
C ASP A 427 -9.78 -21.89 -3.06
N SER A 428 -9.28 -20.70 -2.74
CA SER A 428 -8.67 -20.40 -1.44
C SER A 428 -9.67 -20.54 -0.28
N LEU A 429 -10.88 -19.99 -0.43
CA LEU A 429 -11.94 -20.09 0.59
C LEU A 429 -12.39 -21.55 0.79
N GLU A 430 -12.50 -22.35 -0.27
CA GLU A 430 -12.81 -23.78 -0.15
C GLU A 430 -11.72 -24.54 0.61
N LEU A 431 -10.45 -24.24 0.32
CA LEU A 431 -9.32 -24.82 1.04
C LEU A 431 -9.34 -24.42 2.54
N TRP A 432 -9.58 -23.14 2.82
CA TRP A 432 -9.56 -22.62 4.20
C TRP A 432 -10.74 -23.05 5.06
N ARG A 433 -11.77 -23.65 4.49
CA ARG A 433 -12.84 -24.31 5.27
C ARG A 433 -12.32 -25.42 6.19
N SER A 434 -11.27 -26.11 5.78
CA SER A 434 -10.72 -27.27 6.52
C SER A 434 -9.20 -27.18 6.74
N GLN A 435 -8.56 -26.11 6.27
CA GLN A 435 -7.11 -25.94 6.34
C GLN A 435 -6.78 -24.51 6.75
N VAL A 436 -6.13 -24.35 7.89
CA VAL A 436 -5.64 -23.04 8.35
C VAL A 436 -4.54 -22.56 7.40
N PRO A 437 -4.62 -21.31 6.87
CA PRO A 437 -3.55 -20.75 6.04
C PRO A 437 -2.18 -20.85 6.71
N TRP A 438 -1.16 -21.24 5.94
CA TRP A 438 0.19 -21.39 6.46
C TRP A 438 1.26 -21.10 5.41
N VAL A 439 2.51 -20.88 5.85
CA VAL A 439 3.64 -20.59 4.96
C VAL A 439 3.88 -21.63 3.86
N SER A 440 3.46 -22.89 4.08
CA SER A 440 3.56 -23.96 3.09
C SER A 440 2.56 -23.86 1.94
N ASP A 441 1.52 -23.03 2.10
CA ASP A 441 0.48 -22.86 1.09
C ASP A 441 0.94 -21.90 -0.01
N SER A 442 2.00 -21.14 0.29
CA SER A 442 2.69 -20.32 -0.69
C SER A 442 3.47 -21.18 -1.68
N ASN A 443 2.97 -21.29 -2.89
CA ASN A 443 3.65 -21.98 -3.98
C ASN A 443 4.77 -21.14 -4.63
N ASN A 444 4.92 -19.85 -4.25
CA ASN A 444 5.85 -18.94 -4.86
C ASN A 444 6.43 -17.93 -3.85
N ARG A 445 7.71 -17.66 -3.96
CA ARG A 445 8.45 -16.64 -3.19
C ARG A 445 8.00 -15.19 -3.45
N ALA A 446 7.03 -14.99 -4.34
CA ALA A 446 6.57 -13.69 -4.81
C ALA A 446 5.14 -13.36 -4.37
N GLU A 447 4.72 -13.76 -3.16
CA GLU A 447 3.43 -13.33 -2.60
C GLU A 447 3.54 -11.92 -2.03
N LEU A 448 2.53 -11.10 -2.31
CA LEU A 448 2.44 -9.76 -1.75
C LEU A 448 1.84 -9.79 -0.34
N PHE A 449 0.79 -10.59 -0.12
CA PHE A 449 0.18 -10.84 1.19
C PHE A 449 0.50 -12.24 1.68
N SER A 450 1.14 -12.33 2.84
CA SER A 450 1.51 -13.61 3.44
C SER A 450 0.30 -14.35 4.03
N ALA A 451 0.44 -15.65 4.28
CA ALA A 451 -0.56 -16.42 5.03
C ALA A 451 -0.87 -15.81 6.41
N ALA A 452 0.08 -15.10 7.04
CA ALA A 452 -0.18 -14.34 8.27
C ALA A 452 -1.20 -13.21 8.05
N SER A 453 -1.07 -12.45 6.96
CA SER A 453 -2.06 -11.41 6.59
C SER A 453 -3.44 -12.01 6.37
N VAL A 454 -3.50 -13.15 5.66
CA VAL A 454 -4.75 -13.88 5.44
C VAL A 454 -5.37 -14.33 6.77
N GLN A 455 -4.57 -14.87 7.71
CA GLN A 455 -5.05 -15.27 9.04
C GLN A 455 -5.67 -14.08 9.80
N TYR A 456 -5.02 -12.91 9.80
CA TYR A 456 -5.55 -11.72 10.48
C TYR A 456 -6.91 -11.29 9.94
N VAL A 457 -7.10 -11.34 8.62
CA VAL A 457 -8.38 -10.98 8.00
C VAL A 457 -9.43 -12.06 8.24
N LEU A 458 -9.13 -13.33 7.97
CA LEU A 458 -10.07 -14.44 8.16
C LEU A 458 -10.62 -14.45 9.59
N TYR A 459 -9.72 -14.53 10.57
CA TYR A 459 -10.13 -14.69 11.97
C TYR A 459 -10.58 -13.39 12.62
N GLY A 460 -10.11 -12.25 12.10
CA GLY A 460 -10.64 -10.94 12.46
C GLY A 460 -12.08 -10.73 12.02
N MET A 461 -12.45 -11.32 10.87
CA MET A 461 -13.83 -11.31 10.33
C MET A 461 -14.70 -12.47 10.85
N GLY A 462 -14.22 -13.25 11.84
CA GLY A 462 -15.00 -14.33 12.44
C GLY A 462 -15.09 -15.61 11.61
N TYR A 463 -14.25 -15.77 10.58
CA TYR A 463 -14.23 -17.00 9.78
C TYR A 463 -13.83 -18.20 10.61
N VAL A 464 -14.51 -19.33 10.42
CA VAL A 464 -14.25 -20.58 11.16
C VAL A 464 -13.68 -21.63 10.22
N THR A 465 -12.42 -22.03 10.47
CA THR A 465 -11.82 -23.19 9.82
C THR A 465 -12.12 -24.45 10.63
N ASP A 466 -12.63 -25.50 10.00
CA ASP A 466 -12.82 -26.80 10.66
C ASP A 466 -11.47 -27.51 10.83
N ILE A 467 -10.98 -27.51 12.07
CA ILE A 467 -9.71 -28.15 12.46
C ILE A 467 -9.88 -29.59 12.99
N ASN A 468 -11.06 -30.18 12.93
CA ASN A 468 -11.33 -31.52 13.47
C ASN A 468 -10.84 -32.66 12.54
N GLY A 469 -10.34 -32.33 11.35
CA GLY A 469 -9.81 -33.30 10.39
C GLY A 469 -8.57 -34.05 10.84
N SER A 470 -8.27 -35.17 10.18
CA SER A 470 -7.11 -36.01 10.48
C SER A 470 -5.75 -35.31 10.36
N ARG A 471 -5.67 -34.24 9.56
CA ARG A 471 -4.47 -33.41 9.38
C ARG A 471 -4.00 -32.76 10.70
N TYR A 472 -4.91 -32.49 11.63
CA TYR A 472 -4.60 -31.84 12.90
C TYR A 472 -4.38 -32.79 14.08
N ARG A 473 -4.51 -34.11 13.89
CA ARG A 473 -4.34 -35.12 14.95
C ARG A 473 -2.91 -35.20 15.51
N GLY A 474 -1.90 -34.73 14.78
CA GLY A 474 -0.49 -34.72 15.22
C GLY A 474 -0.06 -33.45 15.99
N TRP A 475 -0.91 -32.45 16.14
CA TRP A 475 -0.58 -31.13 16.65
C TRP A 475 -0.39 -31.01 18.16
N ASN A 476 -0.66 -32.08 18.93
CA ASN A 476 -0.35 -32.11 20.37
C ASN A 476 1.13 -31.90 20.67
N LYS A 477 2.02 -32.09 19.69
CA LYS A 477 3.47 -31.89 19.89
C LYS A 477 3.83 -30.40 20.02
N ASP A 478 3.07 -29.52 19.43
CA ASP A 478 3.35 -28.07 19.42
C ASP A 478 2.45 -27.26 20.37
N ALA A 479 1.49 -27.92 21.05
CA ALA A 479 0.54 -27.26 21.94
C ALA A 479 1.21 -26.51 23.09
N GLU A 480 2.20 -27.12 23.75
CA GLU A 480 2.96 -26.47 24.84
C GLU A 480 3.76 -25.26 24.34
N LEU A 481 4.34 -25.39 23.13
CA LEU A 481 5.06 -24.25 22.51
C LEU A 481 4.09 -23.14 22.11
N ALA A 482 2.92 -23.49 21.56
CA ALA A 482 1.89 -22.51 21.20
C ALA A 482 1.38 -21.76 22.44
N ASP A 483 1.04 -22.48 23.53
CA ASP A 483 0.65 -21.88 24.81
C ASP A 483 1.71 -20.95 25.37
N ARG A 484 2.98 -21.34 25.29
CA ARG A 484 4.09 -20.49 25.73
C ARG A 484 4.19 -19.23 24.89
N LEU A 485 4.15 -19.36 23.55
CA LEU A 485 4.24 -18.22 22.64
C LEU A 485 3.10 -17.23 22.84
N MET A 486 1.87 -17.70 23.08
CA MET A 486 0.74 -16.83 23.37
C MET A 486 0.89 -16.13 24.72
N ARG A 487 1.34 -16.83 25.78
CA ARG A 487 1.65 -16.19 27.07
C ARG A 487 2.79 -15.17 26.95
N ASP A 488 3.86 -15.52 26.21
CA ASP A 488 4.98 -14.59 25.97
C ASP A 488 4.51 -13.36 25.18
N ASN A 489 3.54 -13.52 24.26
CA ASN A 489 2.92 -12.39 23.56
C ASN A 489 2.20 -11.44 24.52
N LEU A 490 1.44 -11.95 25.49
CA LEU A 490 0.80 -11.13 26.52
C LEU A 490 1.82 -10.35 27.36
N GLY A 491 2.88 -11.02 27.83
CA GLY A 491 3.97 -10.36 28.57
C GLY A 491 4.69 -9.29 27.75
N LYS A 492 4.93 -9.54 26.45
CA LYS A 492 5.48 -8.51 25.55
C LYS A 492 4.52 -7.36 25.35
N THR A 493 3.22 -7.62 25.24
CA THR A 493 2.20 -6.56 25.13
C THR A 493 2.24 -5.64 26.35
N GLU A 494 2.25 -6.19 27.54
CA GLU A 494 2.36 -5.42 28.80
C GLU A 494 3.66 -4.60 28.86
N MET A 495 4.78 -5.20 28.47
CA MET A 495 6.08 -4.52 28.42
C MET A 495 6.05 -3.32 27.45
N PHE A 496 5.51 -3.49 26.24
CA PHE A 496 5.41 -2.40 25.29
C PHE A 496 4.44 -1.32 25.75
N MET A 497 3.29 -1.69 26.33
CA MET A 497 2.33 -0.74 26.90
C MET A 497 2.97 0.14 27.99
N ALA A 498 3.87 -0.41 28.78
CA ALA A 498 4.56 0.31 29.87
C ALA A 498 5.75 1.16 29.39
N SER A 499 6.36 0.83 28.24
CA SER A 499 7.64 1.42 27.83
C SER A 499 7.58 2.36 26.63
N GLN A 500 6.54 2.22 25.77
CA GLN A 500 6.45 3.03 24.56
C GLN A 500 5.82 4.40 24.83
N PRO A 501 6.37 5.49 24.25
CA PRO A 501 5.69 6.79 24.23
C PRO A 501 4.46 6.72 23.32
N THR A 502 3.57 7.72 23.42
CA THR A 502 2.52 7.87 22.41
C THR A 502 3.13 8.23 21.05
N ASN A 503 2.41 7.93 19.96
CA ASN A 503 2.82 8.31 18.61
C ASN A 503 3.03 9.85 18.53
N ARG A 504 2.13 10.64 19.17
CA ARG A 504 2.25 12.11 19.26
C ARG A 504 3.54 12.54 19.98
N ASP A 505 3.84 11.95 21.14
CA ASP A 505 4.99 12.38 21.94
C ASP A 505 6.31 12.09 21.23
N LEU A 506 6.46 10.89 20.64
CA LEU A 506 7.65 10.55 19.86
C LEU A 506 7.86 11.51 18.68
N LEU A 507 6.78 11.81 17.94
CA LEU A 507 6.86 12.72 16.80
C LEU A 507 7.16 14.16 17.21
N ASN A 508 6.62 14.62 18.34
CA ASN A 508 6.93 15.95 18.89
C ASN A 508 8.42 16.04 19.27
N LEU A 509 9.00 15.00 19.89
CA LEU A 509 10.44 14.93 20.19
C LEU A 509 11.29 14.99 18.92
N VAL A 510 10.95 14.22 17.90
CA VAL A 510 11.69 14.22 16.62
C VAL A 510 11.59 15.57 15.90
N ARG A 511 10.44 16.25 15.95
CA ARG A 511 10.20 17.55 15.27
C ARG A 511 10.73 18.74 16.05
N GLY A 512 10.70 18.69 17.38
CA GLY A 512 11.14 19.76 18.26
C GLY A 512 12.58 19.64 18.75
N GLY A 513 13.25 18.54 18.43
CA GLY A 513 14.61 18.27 18.87
C GLY A 513 15.64 19.15 18.15
N VAL A 514 16.16 20.12 18.88
CA VAL A 514 17.53 20.63 18.78
C VAL A 514 18.33 19.88 19.79
#